data_ce4ea69121d3622c784d5209c1ff4aec
#
_entry.id   ce4ea69121d3622c784d5209c1ff4aec
#
_cell.length_a   1.000
_cell.length_b   1.000
_cell.length_c   1.000
_cell.angle_alpha   90.00
_cell.angle_beta   90.00
_cell.angle_gamma   90.00
#
_symmetry.space_group_name_H-M   'P 1'
#
loop_
_entity.id
_entity.type
_entity.pdbx_description
1 polymer ?
#
loop_
_entity_poly.entity_id
_entity_poly.type
_entity_poly.pdbx_seq_one_letter_code
_entity_poly.pdbx_strand_id
1 'polypeptide(L)'
;MAIAITKENIDAKVNKSSLPVILKVHATWCGPCQQMNPIFEELEKEMSSSYLFAELNVDDARDVSIQYGITSVPTLLFIKNGEIVGRETGYMSKDTLIDKINEHLG
;
A
#
# COMPACT_ATOMS: atom_id res chain seq x y z
N MET A 1 -11.80 1.08 5.49
CA MET A 1 -10.93 -0.10 5.64
C MET A 1 -10.23 -0.39 4.34
N ALA A 2 -8.91 -0.61 4.38
CA ALA A 2 -8.14 -0.88 3.18
C ALA A 2 -8.57 -2.20 2.54
N ILE A 3 -8.57 -2.26 1.20
CA ILE A 3 -8.94 -3.46 0.47
C ILE A 3 -7.80 -4.46 0.54
N ALA A 4 -8.10 -5.69 0.96
CA ALA A 4 -7.11 -6.77 0.98
C ALA A 4 -6.83 -7.24 -0.45
N ILE A 5 -5.58 -7.19 -0.86
CA ILE A 5 -5.16 -7.57 -2.20
C ILE A 5 -4.62 -8.99 -2.19
N THR A 6 -5.05 -9.76 -3.16
CA THR A 6 -4.65 -11.15 -3.37
C THR A 6 -4.18 -11.34 -4.81
N LYS A 7 -3.60 -12.49 -5.10
CA LYS A 7 -3.24 -12.84 -6.46
C LYS A 7 -4.46 -12.79 -7.39
N GLU A 8 -5.64 -13.17 -6.88
CA GLU A 8 -6.87 -13.25 -7.66
C GLU A 8 -7.48 -11.89 -7.98
N ASN A 9 -7.33 -10.90 -7.10
CA ASN A 9 -8.01 -9.61 -7.29
C ASN A 9 -7.08 -8.45 -7.67
N ILE A 10 -5.77 -8.66 -7.66
CA ILE A 10 -4.82 -7.57 -7.87
C ILE A 10 -5.00 -6.88 -9.23
N ASP A 11 -5.27 -7.61 -10.27
CA ASP A 11 -5.45 -7.02 -11.59
C ASP A 11 -6.66 -6.10 -11.62
N ALA A 12 -7.80 -6.58 -11.15
CA ALA A 12 -9.04 -5.81 -11.16
C ALA A 12 -9.00 -4.63 -10.19
N LYS A 13 -8.42 -4.80 -9.00
CA LYS A 13 -8.48 -3.78 -7.94
C LYS A 13 -7.34 -2.78 -7.99
N VAL A 14 -6.16 -3.20 -8.42
CA VAL A 14 -4.96 -2.36 -8.44
C VAL A 14 -4.62 -1.92 -9.87
N ASN A 15 -4.40 -2.87 -10.77
CA ASN A 15 -3.94 -2.54 -12.12
C ASN A 15 -4.97 -1.77 -12.93
N LYS A 16 -6.25 -2.04 -12.72
CA LYS A 16 -7.36 -1.39 -13.42
C LYS A 16 -8.05 -0.31 -12.59
N SER A 17 -7.44 0.09 -11.47
CA SER A 17 -8.02 1.13 -10.62
C SER A 17 -8.09 2.47 -11.35
N SER A 18 -9.23 3.15 -11.23
CA SER A 18 -9.39 4.52 -11.75
C SER A 18 -8.70 5.55 -10.87
N LEU A 19 -8.40 5.20 -9.62
CA LEU A 19 -7.69 6.07 -8.68
C LEU A 19 -6.25 5.58 -8.51
N PRO A 20 -5.31 6.49 -8.22
CA PRO A 20 -3.98 6.05 -7.77
C PRO A 20 -4.10 5.19 -6.52
N VAL A 21 -3.21 4.22 -6.38
CA VAL A 21 -3.27 3.22 -5.31
C VAL A 21 -2.10 3.39 -4.38
N ILE A 22 -2.39 3.33 -3.08
CA ILE A 22 -1.38 3.25 -2.04
C ILE A 22 -1.48 1.83 -1.47
N LEU A 23 -0.52 0.98 -1.82
CA LEU A 23 -0.52 -0.42 -1.43
C LEU A 23 0.47 -0.64 -0.28
N LYS A 24 -0.07 -0.97 0.89
CA LYS A 24 0.75 -1.31 2.05
C LYS A 24 1.04 -2.81 2.05
N VAL A 25 2.30 -3.16 1.84
CA VAL A 25 2.75 -4.56 1.90
C VAL A 25 3.22 -4.83 3.32
N HIS A 26 2.61 -5.80 3.96
CA HIS A 26 2.82 -6.07 5.38
C HIS A 26 2.87 -7.57 5.69
N ALA A 27 3.17 -7.87 6.95
CA ALA A 27 3.07 -9.23 7.50
C ALA A 27 2.44 -9.15 8.88
N THR A 28 1.75 -10.20 9.31
CA THR A 28 1.09 -10.22 10.62
C THR A 28 2.08 -10.24 11.78
N TRP A 29 3.28 -10.80 11.55
CA TRP A 29 4.34 -10.89 12.56
C TRP A 29 5.22 -9.64 12.63
N CYS A 30 4.93 -8.62 11.85
CA CYS A 30 5.76 -7.42 11.74
C CYS A 30 5.26 -6.33 12.68
N GLY A 31 6.05 -5.98 13.71
CA GLY A 31 5.71 -4.94 14.67
C GLY A 31 5.53 -3.56 14.05
N PRO A 32 6.49 -3.06 13.24
CA PRO A 32 6.32 -1.77 12.56
C PRO A 32 5.11 -1.71 11.64
N CYS A 33 4.74 -2.83 11.00
CA CYS A 33 3.53 -2.90 10.19
C CYS A 33 2.28 -2.66 11.05
N GLN A 34 2.23 -3.26 12.24
CA GLN A 34 1.10 -3.09 13.16
C GLN A 34 1.00 -1.65 13.65
N GLN A 35 2.13 -0.98 13.86
CA GLN A 35 2.13 0.43 14.26
C GLN A 35 1.63 1.35 13.16
N MET A 36 1.76 0.96 11.90
CA MET A 36 1.25 1.74 10.77
C MET A 36 -0.23 1.53 10.49
N ASN A 37 -0.81 0.43 10.95
CA ASN A 37 -2.21 0.12 10.66
C ASN A 37 -3.18 1.25 11.05
N PRO A 38 -3.14 1.81 12.28
CA PRO A 38 -4.05 2.90 12.61
C PRO A 38 -3.80 4.17 11.79
N ILE A 39 -2.54 4.46 11.45
CA ILE A 39 -2.18 5.60 10.61
C ILE A 39 -2.78 5.42 9.22
N PHE A 40 -2.63 4.25 8.65
CA PHE A 40 -3.14 3.93 7.32
C PHE A 40 -4.67 4.00 7.27
N GLU A 41 -5.33 3.46 8.28
CA GLU A 41 -6.80 3.53 8.38
C GLU A 41 -7.30 4.98 8.51
N GLU A 42 -6.60 5.79 9.30
CA GLU A 42 -6.96 7.19 9.47
C GLU A 42 -6.85 7.96 8.16
N LEU A 43 -5.76 7.74 7.42
CA LEU A 43 -5.57 8.39 6.12
C LEU A 43 -6.58 7.91 5.08
N GLU A 44 -6.94 6.64 5.12
CA GLU A 44 -7.99 6.15 4.23
C GLU A 44 -9.29 6.90 4.43
N LYS A 45 -9.69 7.11 5.68
CA LYS A 45 -10.91 7.88 5.98
C LYS A 45 -10.85 9.30 5.44
N GLU A 46 -9.67 9.91 5.47
CA GLU A 46 -9.50 11.30 5.05
C GLU A 46 -9.33 11.45 3.54
N MET A 47 -8.77 10.45 2.86
CA MET A 47 -8.31 10.60 1.48
C MET A 47 -8.88 9.55 0.52
N SER A 48 -9.89 8.77 0.92
CA SER A 48 -10.42 7.68 0.08
C SER A 48 -11.13 8.17 -1.18
N SER A 49 -11.51 9.44 -1.24
CA SER A 49 -12.09 10.01 -2.46
C SER A 49 -11.05 10.24 -3.55
N SER A 50 -9.78 10.35 -3.18
CA SER A 50 -8.69 10.65 -4.11
C SER A 50 -7.77 9.48 -4.39
N TYR A 51 -7.67 8.53 -3.46
CA TYR A 51 -6.74 7.40 -3.54
C TYR A 51 -7.40 6.11 -3.08
N LEU A 52 -7.04 5.01 -3.70
CA LEU A 52 -7.42 3.68 -3.22
C LEU A 52 -6.37 3.20 -2.22
N PHE A 53 -6.82 2.91 -1.00
CA PHE A 53 -5.96 2.35 0.04
C PHE A 53 -6.12 0.85 0.04
N ALA A 54 -5.04 0.13 -0.20
CA ALA A 54 -5.05 -1.32 -0.31
C ALA A 54 -3.93 -1.91 0.54
N GLU A 55 -4.08 -3.17 0.92
CA GLU A 55 -3.06 -3.85 1.71
C GLU A 55 -2.82 -5.26 1.17
N LEU A 56 -1.58 -5.72 1.27
CA LEU A 56 -1.17 -7.03 0.80
C LEU A 56 -0.34 -7.70 1.87
N ASN A 57 -0.80 -8.87 2.33
CA ASN A 57 -0.06 -9.68 3.28
C ASN A 57 0.89 -10.59 2.52
N VAL A 58 2.19 -10.48 2.79
CA VAL A 58 3.22 -11.23 2.06
C VAL A 58 3.04 -12.74 2.20
N ASP A 59 2.46 -13.21 3.30
CA ASP A 59 2.26 -14.64 3.52
C ASP A 59 1.06 -15.17 2.73
N ASP A 60 0.06 -14.32 2.47
CA ASP A 60 -1.13 -14.69 1.69
C ASP A 60 -0.92 -14.54 0.19
N ALA A 61 -0.06 -13.61 -0.23
CA ALA A 61 0.17 -13.29 -1.62
C ALA A 61 1.68 -13.26 -1.93
N ARG A 62 2.34 -14.37 -1.65
CA ARG A 62 3.80 -14.49 -1.76
C ARG A 62 4.30 -14.23 -3.17
N ASP A 63 3.63 -14.82 -4.18
CA ASP A 63 4.05 -14.66 -5.58
C ASP A 63 4.00 -13.21 -6.02
N VAL A 64 2.94 -12.50 -5.62
CA VAL A 64 2.78 -11.07 -5.93
C VAL A 64 3.87 -10.25 -5.25
N SER A 65 4.19 -10.57 -4.00
CA SER A 65 5.25 -9.88 -3.25
C SER A 65 6.59 -10.02 -3.94
N ILE A 66 6.91 -11.22 -4.41
CA ILE A 66 8.15 -11.49 -5.12
C ILE A 66 8.17 -10.74 -6.44
N GLN A 67 7.07 -10.77 -7.18
CA GLN A 67 6.93 -10.07 -8.45
C GLN A 67 7.16 -8.57 -8.31
N TYR A 68 6.70 -7.98 -7.20
CA TYR A 68 6.87 -6.56 -6.93
C TYR A 68 8.23 -6.22 -6.29
N GLY A 69 9.09 -7.22 -6.08
CA GLY A 69 10.42 -7.01 -5.53
C GLY A 69 10.43 -6.62 -4.06
N ILE A 70 9.46 -7.10 -3.28
CA ILE A 70 9.38 -6.79 -1.85
C ILE A 70 10.46 -7.58 -1.10
N THR A 71 11.35 -6.85 -0.43
CA THR A 71 12.44 -7.44 0.36
C THR A 71 12.32 -7.16 1.86
N SER A 72 11.44 -6.25 2.24
CA SER A 72 11.23 -5.90 3.64
C SER A 72 9.80 -5.42 3.86
N VAL A 73 9.34 -5.45 5.10
CA VAL A 73 8.02 -4.97 5.49
C VAL A 73 8.16 -4.01 6.68
N PRO A 74 7.32 -2.98 6.77
CA PRO A 74 6.33 -2.59 5.77
C PRO A 74 6.97 -1.91 4.56
N THR A 75 6.37 -2.09 3.40
CA THR A 75 6.73 -1.35 2.19
C THR A 75 5.45 -0.75 1.63
N LEU A 76 5.52 0.52 1.27
CA LEU A 76 4.42 1.21 0.62
C LEU A 76 4.75 1.37 -0.86
N LEU A 77 3.85 0.90 -1.70
CA LEU A 77 3.95 1.07 -3.14
C LEU A 77 2.93 2.12 -3.57
N PHE A 78 3.39 3.09 -4.34
CA PHE A 78 2.55 4.13 -4.91
C PHE A 78 2.35 3.78 -6.38
N ILE A 79 1.12 3.49 -6.75
CA ILE A 79 0.79 2.90 -8.06
C ILE A 79 -0.16 3.82 -8.79
N LYS A 80 0.13 4.09 -10.06
CA LYS A 80 -0.70 4.93 -10.90
C LYS A 80 -0.84 4.26 -12.26
N ASN A 81 -2.08 4.03 -12.68
CA ASN A 81 -2.39 3.36 -13.95
C ASN A 81 -1.70 1.99 -14.07
N GLY A 82 -1.65 1.25 -12.97
CA GLY A 82 -1.02 -0.07 -12.90
C GLY A 82 0.50 -0.07 -12.79
N GLU A 83 1.14 1.09 -12.76
CA GLU A 83 2.58 1.20 -12.67
C GLU A 83 3.02 1.69 -11.28
N ILE A 84 4.08 1.08 -10.74
CA ILE A 84 4.69 1.53 -9.50
C ILE A 84 5.48 2.81 -9.82
N VAL A 85 5.01 3.94 -9.28
CA VAL A 85 5.66 5.25 -9.49
C VAL A 85 6.49 5.67 -8.28
N GLY A 86 6.38 4.97 -7.16
CA GLY A 86 7.17 5.26 -5.97
C GLY A 86 7.15 4.08 -5.01
N ARG A 87 8.17 4.04 -4.15
CA ARG A 87 8.34 2.97 -3.16
C ARG A 87 8.99 3.55 -1.91
N GLU A 88 8.39 3.29 -0.75
CA GLU A 88 8.94 3.69 0.53
C GLU A 88 8.93 2.49 1.47
N THR A 89 9.98 2.29 2.24
CA THR A 89 10.10 1.18 3.17
C THR A 89 10.20 1.67 4.62
N GLY A 90 9.69 0.86 5.55
CA GLY A 90 9.78 1.12 6.97
C GLY A 90 8.58 1.92 7.51
N TYR A 91 8.52 1.99 8.82
CA TYR A 91 7.49 2.76 9.53
C TYR A 91 7.59 4.24 9.16
N MET A 92 6.44 4.88 8.98
CA MET A 92 6.34 6.33 8.78
C MET A 92 5.24 6.89 9.66
N SER A 93 5.48 8.10 10.17
CA SER A 93 4.42 8.86 10.84
C SER A 93 3.37 9.31 9.83
N LYS A 94 2.21 9.73 10.33
CA LYS A 94 1.13 10.23 9.48
C LYS A 94 1.60 11.39 8.60
N ASP A 95 2.31 12.36 9.17
CA ASP A 95 2.79 13.52 8.42
C ASP A 95 3.77 13.14 7.33
N THR A 96 4.69 12.23 7.63
CA THR A 96 5.65 11.75 6.65
C THR A 96 4.94 11.00 5.52
N LEU A 97 3.96 10.18 5.86
CA LEU A 97 3.20 9.44 4.85
C LEU A 97 2.42 10.37 3.93
N ILE A 98 1.81 11.42 4.47
CA ILE A 98 1.13 12.44 3.66
C ILE A 98 2.13 13.08 2.68
N ASP A 99 3.32 13.44 3.15
CA ASP A 99 4.36 14.01 2.31
C ASP A 99 4.75 13.07 1.17
N LYS A 100 4.88 11.77 1.46
CA LYS A 100 5.23 10.77 0.46
C LYS A 100 4.12 10.55 -0.56
N ILE A 101 2.87 10.58 -0.12
CA ILE A 101 1.72 10.50 -1.03
C ILE A 101 1.77 11.68 -2.00
N ASN A 102 1.99 12.88 -1.50
CA ASN A 102 2.07 14.08 -2.35
C ASN A 102 3.28 14.03 -3.29
N GLU A 103 4.41 13.52 -2.81
CA GLU A 103 5.62 13.40 -3.61
C GLU A 103 5.44 12.45 -4.80
N HIS A 104 4.83 11.29 -4.58
CA HIS A 104 4.72 10.24 -5.59
C HIS A 104 3.44 10.31 -6.42
N LEU A 105 2.33 10.74 -5.84
CA LEU A 105 1.01 10.70 -6.48
C LEU A 105 0.36 12.09 -6.63
N GLY A 106 0.90 13.08 -5.98
CA GLY A 106 0.34 14.43 -5.99
C GLY A 106 0.50 15.20 -7.28
#